data_fc353fd3ca02108cfa2acb683c9c8b25
#
_entry.id   fc353fd3ca02108cfa2acb683c9c8b25
#
_cell.length_a   1.000
_cell.length_b   1.000
_cell.length_c   1.000
_cell.angle_alpha   90.00
_cell.angle_beta   90.00
_cell.angle_gamma   90.00
#
_symmetry.space_group_name_H-M   'P 1'
#
loop_
_entity.id
_entity.type
_entity.pdbx_description
1 polymer ?
#
loop_
_entity_poly.entity_id
_entity_poly.type
_entity_poly.pdbx_seq_one_letter_code
_entity_poly.pdbx_strand_id
1 'polypeptide(L)'
;MPIITIYQGASGEGQELAETVAQGLGYHCVGREVLVEASRRYRIPEAKLNEIVEKGPHWWERLLQDLRPYRVALQAALCELADDGKVVYHGHLGHELLPGIGHVLKVLLTAPIEFRIEQVRSRQNLADAAARHYIEEVDKARSRRLMAMFGTDWRDPNRFDLILNMSRMRREGATRVIIEAAKLEEYQPTAASEQVFNDLALGSRVHATLLASPDVQGSALEVRAEGGHVYVKGRIDQGSEDEVLNLVKNVPGVIKVTSDLYSVPPDAFFGP
;
A
#
# COMPACT_ATOMS: atom_id res chain seq x y z
N MET A 1 1.30 18.72 -6.03
CA MET A 1 2.66 18.35 -5.54
C MET A 1 2.78 16.84 -5.64
N PRO A 2 3.90 16.26 -6.13
CA PRO A 2 4.03 14.81 -6.29
C PRO A 2 4.01 14.06 -4.96
N ILE A 3 3.46 12.86 -4.97
CA ILE A 3 3.60 11.89 -3.90
C ILE A 3 4.86 11.07 -4.18
N ILE A 4 5.68 10.81 -3.18
CA ILE A 4 6.91 10.03 -3.35
C ILE A 4 6.78 8.74 -2.55
N THR A 5 7.04 7.60 -3.18
CA THR A 5 7.10 6.31 -2.48
C THR A 5 8.53 5.78 -2.53
N ILE A 6 9.10 5.45 -1.37
CA ILE A 6 10.47 4.93 -1.26
C ILE A 6 10.40 3.49 -0.73
N TYR A 7 10.80 2.55 -1.58
CA TYR A 7 10.94 1.14 -1.23
C TYR A 7 12.42 0.79 -1.00
N GLN A 8 12.69 -0.04 -0.02
CA GLN A 8 14.02 -0.56 0.23
C GLN A 8 13.98 -2.04 0.61
N GLY A 9 14.95 -2.82 0.13
CA GLY A 9 15.24 -4.15 0.65
C GLY A 9 15.73 -4.11 2.11
N ALA A 10 16.00 -5.28 2.72
CA ALA A 10 16.47 -5.37 4.10
C ALA A 10 17.89 -4.76 4.26
N SER A 11 17.99 -3.46 4.56
CA SER A 11 19.27 -2.79 4.87
C SER A 11 19.16 -1.52 5.74
N GLY A 12 17.97 -0.97 5.92
CA GLY A 12 17.67 -0.06 7.03
C GLY A 12 17.92 1.46 6.89
N GLU A 13 18.38 2.01 5.75
CA GLU A 13 18.62 3.47 5.61
C GLU A 13 17.46 4.24 4.97
N GLY A 14 16.43 3.53 4.50
CA GLY A 14 15.33 4.12 3.74
C GLY A 14 14.48 5.10 4.54
N GLN A 15 14.29 4.87 5.83
CA GLN A 15 13.52 5.78 6.68
C GLN A 15 14.23 7.13 6.81
N GLU A 16 15.51 7.13 7.19
CA GLU A 16 16.29 8.36 7.35
C GLU A 16 16.40 9.16 6.04
N LEU A 17 16.50 8.45 4.89
CA LEU A 17 16.49 9.07 3.58
C LEU A 17 15.13 9.71 3.29
N ALA A 18 14.03 9.00 3.56
CA ALA A 18 12.67 9.50 3.35
C ALA A 18 12.40 10.75 4.20
N GLU A 19 12.79 10.75 5.46
CA GLU A 19 12.70 11.90 6.37
C GLU A 19 13.49 13.09 5.83
N THR A 20 14.72 12.86 5.32
CA THR A 20 15.56 13.92 4.75
C THR A 20 14.96 14.49 3.46
N VAL A 21 14.39 13.63 2.59
CA VAL A 21 13.68 14.05 1.37
C VAL A 21 12.45 14.87 1.73
N ALA A 22 11.64 14.40 2.67
CA ALA A 22 10.44 15.09 3.13
C ALA A 22 10.78 16.47 3.71
N GLN A 23 11.79 16.55 4.57
CA GLN A 23 12.27 17.82 5.11
C GLN A 23 12.72 18.78 4.00
N GLY A 24 13.47 18.29 3.00
CA GLY A 24 13.97 19.11 1.89
C GLY A 24 12.86 19.64 0.98
N LEU A 25 11.72 18.97 0.91
CA LEU A 25 10.55 19.38 0.13
C LEU A 25 9.48 20.13 0.97
N GLY A 26 9.57 20.12 2.27
CA GLY A 26 8.50 20.58 3.16
C GLY A 26 7.28 19.67 3.16
N TYR A 27 7.50 18.35 3.01
CA TYR A 27 6.48 17.30 2.98
C TYR A 27 6.40 16.55 4.31
N HIS A 28 5.31 15.80 4.48
CA HIS A 28 5.17 14.85 5.57
C HIS A 28 5.88 13.53 5.22
N CYS A 29 6.68 13.00 6.16
CA CYS A 29 7.19 11.65 6.04
C CYS A 29 6.22 10.69 6.71
N VAL A 30 5.75 9.69 5.97
CA VAL A 30 4.75 8.72 6.41
C VAL A 30 5.32 7.31 6.21
N GLY A 31 5.21 6.49 7.21
CA GLY A 31 5.65 5.09 7.16
C GLY A 31 4.65 4.19 7.88
N ARG A 32 4.94 3.90 9.14
CA ARG A 32 4.08 3.06 9.99
C ARG A 32 2.71 3.71 10.27
N GLU A 33 2.59 5.02 10.15
CA GLU A 33 1.36 5.78 10.33
C GLU A 33 0.22 5.26 9.45
N VAL A 34 0.53 4.71 8.27
CA VAL A 34 -0.47 4.05 7.39
C VAL A 34 -1.13 2.85 8.10
N LEU A 35 -0.36 2.08 8.89
CA LEU A 35 -0.90 0.95 9.64
C LEU A 35 -1.80 1.42 10.78
N VAL A 36 -1.38 2.47 11.49
CA VAL A 36 -2.14 3.07 12.59
C VAL A 36 -3.45 3.65 12.07
N GLU A 37 -3.41 4.38 10.94
CA GLU A 37 -4.59 4.97 10.33
C GLU A 37 -5.56 3.89 9.82
N ALA A 38 -5.05 2.85 9.14
CA ALA A 38 -5.86 1.72 8.70
C ALA A 38 -6.53 1.00 9.89
N SER A 39 -5.79 0.79 10.98
CA SER A 39 -6.31 0.19 12.21
C SER A 39 -7.44 1.02 12.83
N ARG A 40 -7.20 2.32 12.97
CA ARG A 40 -8.13 3.26 13.60
C ARG A 40 -9.45 3.39 12.82
N ARG A 41 -9.37 3.53 11.50
CA ARG A 41 -10.55 3.78 10.65
C ARG A 41 -11.33 2.51 10.32
N TYR A 42 -10.62 1.43 10.04
CA TYR A 42 -11.25 0.21 9.49
C TYR A 42 -11.31 -0.95 10.49
N ARG A 43 -11.06 -0.67 11.79
CA ARG A 43 -11.19 -1.62 12.90
C ARG A 43 -10.39 -2.91 12.73
N ILE A 44 -9.28 -2.84 11.99
CA ILE A 44 -8.36 -3.95 11.83
C ILE A 44 -7.31 -3.84 12.94
N PRO A 45 -7.09 -4.85 13.80
CA PRO A 45 -6.08 -4.76 14.85
C PRO A 45 -4.69 -4.41 14.28
N GLU A 46 -4.03 -3.38 14.83
CA GLU A 46 -2.70 -2.94 14.36
C GLU A 46 -1.68 -4.08 14.40
N ALA A 47 -1.75 -4.93 15.44
CA ALA A 47 -0.91 -6.11 15.55
C ALA A 47 -1.04 -7.03 14.32
N LYS A 48 -2.25 -7.17 13.77
CA LYS A 48 -2.53 -7.98 12.58
C LYS A 48 -2.02 -7.31 11.31
N LEU A 49 -2.13 -5.98 11.18
CA LEU A 49 -1.54 -5.22 10.08
C LEU A 49 0.00 -5.29 10.12
N ASN A 50 0.61 -5.09 11.28
CA ASN A 50 2.06 -5.24 11.48
C ASN A 50 2.53 -6.65 11.12
N GLU A 51 1.81 -7.65 11.57
CA GLU A 51 2.08 -9.04 11.26
C GLU A 51 2.09 -9.25 9.74
N ILE A 52 1.12 -8.70 9.02
CA ILE A 52 1.01 -8.75 7.56
C ILE A 52 2.16 -8.02 6.88
N VAL A 53 2.57 -6.87 7.38
CA VAL A 53 3.58 -6.04 6.73
C VAL A 53 5.02 -6.43 7.12
N GLU A 54 5.28 -6.97 8.31
CA GLU A 54 6.64 -7.16 8.82
C GLU A 54 7.07 -8.62 9.02
N LYS A 55 6.16 -9.56 9.30
CA LYS A 55 6.55 -10.92 9.69
C LYS A 55 6.71 -11.93 8.56
N GLY A 56 7.63 -12.85 8.76
CA GLY A 56 8.09 -13.85 7.79
C GLY A 56 7.14 -15.05 7.56
N PRO A 57 7.56 -16.03 6.74
CA PRO A 57 6.72 -16.83 5.86
C PRO A 57 5.90 -17.98 6.49
N HIS A 58 6.17 -18.43 7.72
CA HIS A 58 5.60 -19.69 8.20
C HIS A 58 4.09 -19.72 8.50
N TRP A 59 3.46 -18.59 8.76
CA TRP A 59 2.03 -18.55 9.04
C TRP A 59 1.20 -17.83 7.96
N TRP A 60 1.84 -17.16 7.02
CA TRP A 60 1.21 -16.57 5.84
C TRP A 60 0.52 -17.60 4.95
N GLU A 61 0.99 -18.82 4.90
CA GLU A 61 0.36 -19.89 4.13
C GLU A 61 -1.10 -20.16 4.55
N ARG A 62 -1.45 -19.85 5.80
CA ARG A 62 -2.83 -19.95 6.30
C ARG A 62 -3.67 -18.69 6.02
N LEU A 63 -3.03 -17.52 5.77
CA LEU A 63 -3.71 -16.23 5.55
C LEU A 63 -3.74 -15.82 4.08
N LEU A 64 -3.07 -16.54 3.19
CA LEU A 64 -3.04 -16.26 1.76
C LEU A 64 -4.42 -16.23 1.09
N GLN A 65 -5.43 -16.78 1.75
CA GLN A 65 -6.78 -16.83 1.20
C GLN A 65 -7.54 -15.50 1.24
N ASP A 66 -7.15 -14.53 2.09
CA ASP A 66 -7.87 -13.24 2.15
C ASP A 66 -6.97 -12.05 2.57
N LEU A 67 -6.04 -11.65 1.73
CA LEU A 67 -5.25 -10.43 1.92
C LEU A 67 -5.93 -9.16 1.38
N ARG A 68 -7.04 -9.29 0.65
CA ARG A 68 -7.78 -8.16 0.06
C ARG A 68 -8.21 -7.11 1.08
N PRO A 69 -8.82 -7.47 2.23
CA PRO A 69 -9.24 -6.47 3.21
C PRO A 69 -8.08 -5.60 3.70
N TYR A 70 -6.93 -6.23 3.95
CA TYR A 70 -5.75 -5.51 4.42
C TYR A 70 -5.17 -4.59 3.34
N ARG A 71 -5.08 -5.08 2.10
CA ARG A 71 -4.65 -4.26 0.96
C ARG A 71 -5.54 -3.03 0.80
N VAL A 72 -6.85 -3.22 0.82
CA VAL A 72 -7.83 -2.14 0.64
C VAL A 72 -7.76 -1.14 1.79
N ALA A 73 -7.66 -1.60 3.03
CA ALA A 73 -7.53 -0.73 4.20
C ALA A 73 -6.22 0.08 4.19
N LEU A 74 -5.10 -0.55 3.81
CA LEU A 74 -3.82 0.15 3.67
C LEU A 74 -3.83 1.16 2.53
N GLN A 75 -4.46 0.83 1.41
CA GLN A 75 -4.63 1.74 0.27
C GLN A 75 -5.46 2.96 0.67
N ALA A 76 -6.61 2.75 1.30
CA ALA A 76 -7.46 3.82 1.78
C ALA A 76 -6.73 4.71 2.79
N ALA A 77 -6.02 4.12 3.77
CA ALA A 77 -5.25 4.88 4.75
C ALA A 77 -4.10 5.68 4.12
N LEU A 78 -3.40 5.13 3.13
CA LEU A 78 -2.36 5.87 2.42
C LEU A 78 -2.95 7.04 1.62
N CYS A 79 -4.07 6.83 0.93
CA CYS A 79 -4.76 7.91 0.21
C CYS A 79 -5.21 9.03 1.16
N GLU A 80 -5.73 8.71 2.33
CA GLU A 80 -6.12 9.71 3.36
C GLU A 80 -4.93 10.53 3.85
N LEU A 81 -3.79 9.89 4.09
CA LEU A 81 -2.56 10.56 4.53
C LEU A 81 -1.89 11.37 3.40
N ALA A 82 -2.21 11.08 2.15
CA ALA A 82 -1.66 11.72 0.97
C ALA A 82 -2.64 12.70 0.29
N ASP A 83 -3.74 13.07 0.94
CA ASP A 83 -4.82 13.89 0.37
C ASP A 83 -4.35 15.29 -0.08
N ASP A 84 -3.37 15.88 0.61
CA ASP A 84 -2.75 17.15 0.22
C ASP A 84 -1.60 17.02 -0.79
N GLY A 85 -1.26 15.79 -1.22
CA GLY A 85 -0.21 15.48 -2.18
C GLY A 85 1.22 15.71 -1.67
N LYS A 86 1.43 16.12 -0.41
CA LYS A 86 2.75 16.45 0.16
C LYS A 86 3.32 15.34 1.03
N VAL A 87 3.41 14.14 0.48
CA VAL A 87 3.80 12.95 1.23
C VAL A 87 5.01 12.25 0.63
N VAL A 88 5.95 11.89 1.49
CA VAL A 88 6.97 10.89 1.23
C VAL A 88 6.63 9.65 2.04
N TYR A 89 6.13 8.63 1.38
CA TYR A 89 5.85 7.35 2.00
C TYR A 89 7.09 6.45 1.98
N HIS A 90 7.50 6.00 3.15
CA HIS A 90 8.53 4.99 3.32
C HIS A 90 7.93 3.67 3.77
N GLY A 91 8.03 2.64 2.95
CA GLY A 91 7.47 1.33 3.29
C GLY A 91 7.53 0.33 2.15
N HIS A 92 6.99 -0.88 2.40
CA HIS A 92 7.18 -2.02 1.50
C HIS A 92 6.07 -2.18 0.46
N LEU A 93 5.05 -1.34 0.46
CA LEU A 93 3.85 -1.51 -0.38
C LEU A 93 3.50 -0.27 -1.20
N GLY A 94 4.05 0.91 -0.89
CA GLY A 94 3.61 2.19 -1.45
C GLY A 94 3.59 2.27 -2.97
N HIS A 95 4.58 1.68 -3.64
CA HIS A 95 4.67 1.64 -5.10
C HIS A 95 3.51 0.86 -5.76
N GLU A 96 2.84 -0.03 -5.01
CA GLU A 96 1.69 -0.82 -5.46
C GLU A 96 0.34 -0.30 -4.93
N LEU A 97 0.34 0.43 -3.80
CA LEU A 97 -0.89 0.97 -3.22
C LEU A 97 -1.47 2.15 -4.00
N LEU A 98 -0.65 2.84 -4.82
CA LEU A 98 -1.03 4.00 -5.64
C LEU A 98 -0.85 3.72 -7.14
N PRO A 99 -1.60 2.75 -7.71
CA PRO A 99 -1.45 2.37 -9.11
C PRO A 99 -2.03 3.43 -10.07
N GLY A 100 -1.34 3.65 -11.20
CA GLY A 100 -1.86 4.45 -12.30
C GLY A 100 -1.91 5.97 -12.08
N ILE A 101 -1.39 6.47 -10.94
CA ILE A 101 -1.40 7.90 -10.62
C ILE A 101 -0.14 8.54 -11.19
N GLY A 102 -0.28 9.43 -12.17
CA GLY A 102 0.85 10.02 -12.90
C GLY A 102 1.76 10.90 -12.04
N HIS A 103 1.27 11.49 -10.95
CA HIS A 103 2.06 12.32 -10.05
C HIS A 103 2.63 11.56 -8.82
N VAL A 104 2.85 10.25 -8.94
CA VAL A 104 3.54 9.43 -7.93
C VAL A 104 4.92 9.05 -8.45
N LEU A 105 5.97 9.53 -7.77
CA LEU A 105 7.36 9.13 -8.01
C LEU A 105 7.68 7.87 -7.19
N LYS A 106 7.97 6.75 -7.86
CA LYS A 106 8.27 5.47 -7.25
C LYS A 106 9.78 5.22 -7.22
N VAL A 107 10.36 5.17 -6.03
CA VAL A 107 11.81 5.04 -5.84
C VAL A 107 12.14 3.69 -5.20
N LEU A 108 13.09 2.97 -5.82
CA LEU A 108 13.72 1.78 -5.24
C LEU A 108 15.14 2.11 -4.77
N LEU A 109 15.43 1.81 -3.51
CA LEU A 109 16.79 1.81 -2.99
C LEU A 109 17.35 0.39 -3.03
N THR A 110 18.44 0.20 -3.76
CA THR A 110 19.12 -1.10 -3.91
C THR A 110 20.57 -1.02 -3.45
N ALA A 111 21.17 -2.16 -3.14
CA ALA A 111 22.59 -2.29 -2.91
C ALA A 111 23.03 -3.76 -3.11
N PRO A 112 24.31 -4.03 -3.45
CA PRO A 112 24.86 -5.38 -3.47
C PRO A 112 24.71 -6.08 -2.11
N ILE A 113 24.59 -7.40 -2.14
CA ILE A 113 24.32 -8.19 -0.92
C ILE A 113 25.42 -8.01 0.14
N GLU A 114 26.66 -7.90 -0.26
CA GLU A 114 27.81 -7.71 0.64
C GLU A 114 27.71 -6.39 1.41
N PHE A 115 27.32 -5.32 0.72
CA PHE A 115 27.06 -4.03 1.37
C PHE A 115 25.91 -4.12 2.37
N ARG A 116 24.84 -4.80 2.00
CA ARG A 116 23.66 -4.98 2.87
C ARG A 116 23.99 -5.82 4.10
N ILE A 117 24.82 -6.86 3.96
CA ILE A 117 25.31 -7.68 5.09
C ILE A 117 26.05 -6.79 6.08
N GLU A 118 26.98 -5.95 5.62
CA GLU A 118 27.74 -5.05 6.49
C GLU A 118 26.81 -4.09 7.25
N GLN A 119 25.80 -3.52 6.57
CA GLN A 119 24.81 -2.65 7.22
C GLN A 119 23.99 -3.38 8.30
N VAL A 120 23.53 -4.59 8.03
CA VAL A 120 22.75 -5.39 8.98
C VAL A 120 23.63 -5.82 10.16
N ARG A 121 24.87 -6.23 9.89
CA ARG A 121 25.84 -6.58 10.94
C ARG A 121 26.07 -5.45 11.92
N SER A 122 26.40 -4.27 11.40
CA SER A 122 26.68 -3.11 12.24
C SER A 122 25.51 -2.65 13.09
N ARG A 123 24.28 -2.81 12.59
CA ARG A 123 23.05 -2.39 13.30
C ARG A 123 22.53 -3.43 14.29
N GLN A 124 22.62 -4.71 13.95
CA GLN A 124 22.02 -5.80 14.76
C GLN A 124 23.07 -6.64 15.51
N ASN A 125 24.34 -6.32 15.36
CA ASN A 125 25.46 -7.06 15.97
C ASN A 125 25.42 -8.57 15.63
N LEU A 126 25.18 -8.91 14.36
CA LEU A 126 25.12 -10.27 13.86
C LEU A 126 26.45 -10.71 13.22
N ALA A 127 26.69 -12.03 13.19
CA ALA A 127 27.74 -12.60 12.36
C ALA A 127 27.34 -12.58 10.87
N ASP A 128 28.30 -12.61 9.93
CA ASP A 128 28.10 -12.54 8.49
C ASP A 128 27.03 -13.52 7.97
N ALA A 129 27.15 -14.79 8.35
CA ALA A 129 26.22 -15.82 7.93
C ALA A 129 24.79 -15.57 8.43
N ALA A 130 24.65 -15.08 9.67
CA ALA A 130 23.35 -14.74 10.25
C ALA A 130 22.74 -13.50 9.57
N ALA A 131 23.56 -12.48 9.27
CA ALA A 131 23.12 -11.28 8.57
C ALA A 131 22.67 -11.61 7.12
N ARG A 132 23.42 -12.46 6.40
CA ARG A 132 23.03 -12.95 5.07
C ARG A 132 21.71 -13.69 5.12
N HIS A 133 21.57 -14.64 6.02
CA HIS A 133 20.34 -15.42 6.19
C HIS A 133 19.15 -14.52 6.52
N TYR A 134 19.32 -13.57 7.43
CA TYR A 134 18.29 -12.58 7.76
C TYR A 134 17.83 -11.79 6.53
N ILE A 135 18.76 -11.28 5.71
CA ILE A 135 18.44 -10.52 4.50
C ILE A 135 17.66 -11.38 3.51
N GLU A 136 18.12 -12.61 3.26
CA GLU A 136 17.47 -13.53 2.31
C GLU A 136 16.05 -13.88 2.74
N GLU A 137 15.82 -14.16 4.02
CA GLU A 137 14.49 -14.47 4.53
C GLU A 137 13.55 -13.25 4.49
N VAL A 138 14.03 -12.06 4.84
CA VAL A 138 13.23 -10.83 4.76
C VAL A 138 12.86 -10.52 3.31
N ASP A 139 13.80 -10.58 2.38
CA ASP A 139 13.55 -10.29 0.97
C ASP A 139 12.59 -11.30 0.35
N LYS A 140 12.74 -12.58 0.68
CA LYS A 140 11.84 -13.65 0.25
C LYS A 140 10.41 -13.47 0.82
N ALA A 141 10.31 -13.08 2.09
CA ALA A 141 9.03 -12.79 2.71
C ALA A 141 8.32 -11.60 2.03
N ARG A 142 9.07 -10.53 1.68
CA ARG A 142 8.56 -9.36 0.97
C ARG A 142 8.09 -9.69 -0.45
N SER A 143 8.88 -10.48 -1.21
CA SER A 143 8.50 -10.95 -2.55
C SER A 143 7.22 -11.79 -2.51
N ARG A 144 7.12 -12.75 -1.59
CA ARG A 144 5.91 -13.57 -1.44
C ARG A 144 4.68 -12.73 -1.12
N ARG A 145 4.83 -11.75 -0.25
CA ARG A 145 3.74 -10.84 0.12
C ARG A 145 3.24 -10.01 -1.05
N LEU A 146 4.16 -9.36 -1.78
CA LEU A 146 3.80 -8.58 -2.96
C LEU A 146 3.15 -9.44 -4.03
N MET A 147 3.66 -10.65 -4.24
CA MET A 147 3.04 -11.60 -5.15
C MET A 147 1.62 -11.97 -4.72
N ALA A 148 1.39 -12.22 -3.43
CA ALA A 148 0.07 -12.60 -2.91
C ALA A 148 -0.94 -11.44 -2.92
N MET A 149 -0.50 -10.20 -2.64
CA MET A 149 -1.38 -9.02 -2.56
C MET A 149 -1.62 -8.37 -3.92
N PHE A 150 -0.61 -8.34 -4.79
CA PHE A 150 -0.60 -7.53 -6.01
C PHE A 150 -0.22 -8.31 -7.28
N GLY A 151 0.24 -9.57 -7.15
CA GLY A 151 0.73 -10.35 -8.29
C GLY A 151 2.07 -9.86 -8.86
N THR A 152 2.87 -9.15 -8.06
CA THR A 152 4.12 -8.49 -8.49
C THR A 152 5.31 -8.85 -7.62
N ASP A 153 6.52 -8.55 -8.10
CA ASP A 153 7.76 -8.68 -7.34
C ASP A 153 8.47 -7.32 -7.28
N TRP A 154 8.92 -6.91 -6.11
CA TRP A 154 9.65 -5.66 -5.91
C TRP A 154 11.01 -5.61 -6.64
N ARG A 155 11.52 -6.75 -7.08
CA ARG A 155 12.76 -6.84 -7.86
C ARG A 155 12.57 -6.50 -9.34
N ASP A 156 11.32 -6.37 -9.81
CA ASP A 156 11.03 -5.94 -11.17
C ASP A 156 11.33 -4.43 -11.31
N PRO A 157 12.36 -4.03 -12.08
CA PRO A 157 12.72 -2.62 -12.24
C PRO A 157 11.62 -1.79 -12.91
N ASN A 158 10.74 -2.40 -13.69
CA ASN A 158 9.63 -1.71 -14.37
C ASN A 158 8.55 -1.19 -13.42
N ARG A 159 8.64 -1.55 -12.15
CA ARG A 159 7.72 -1.08 -11.09
C ARG A 159 8.13 0.25 -10.47
N PHE A 160 9.31 0.78 -10.84
CA PHE A 160 9.90 1.97 -10.25
C PHE A 160 10.33 2.96 -11.33
N ASP A 161 10.21 4.24 -11.02
CA ASP A 161 10.65 5.33 -11.91
C ASP A 161 12.13 5.66 -11.68
N LEU A 162 12.63 5.44 -10.46
CA LEU A 162 13.99 5.73 -10.06
C LEU A 162 14.57 4.60 -9.22
N ILE A 163 15.75 4.09 -9.61
CA ILE A 163 16.47 3.05 -8.86
C ILE A 163 17.84 3.59 -8.46
N LEU A 164 18.10 3.65 -7.16
CA LEU A 164 19.35 4.20 -6.60
C LEU A 164 20.17 3.12 -5.91
N ASN A 165 21.44 2.98 -6.32
CA ASN A 165 22.38 2.07 -5.70
C ASN A 165 23.10 2.76 -4.52
N MET A 166 22.68 2.43 -3.31
CA MET A 166 23.16 3.04 -2.07
C MET A 166 24.59 2.62 -1.67
N SER A 167 25.17 1.61 -2.32
CA SER A 167 26.59 1.28 -2.12
C SER A 167 27.54 2.28 -2.83
N ARG A 168 27.04 3.01 -3.80
CA ARG A 168 27.78 4.01 -4.60
C ARG A 168 27.40 5.43 -4.26
N MET A 169 26.19 5.63 -3.80
CA MET A 169 25.61 6.95 -3.54
C MET A 169 25.37 7.14 -2.05
N ARG A 170 25.90 8.23 -1.50
CA ARG A 170 25.62 8.63 -0.12
C ARG A 170 24.21 9.17 0.00
N ARG A 171 23.67 9.13 1.22
CA ARG A 171 22.30 9.62 1.51
C ARG A 171 22.05 11.04 0.99
N GLU A 172 22.98 11.96 1.16
CA GLU A 172 22.85 13.36 0.72
C GLU A 172 22.76 13.47 -0.81
N GLY A 173 23.48 12.62 -1.53
CA GLY A 173 23.39 12.53 -2.99
C GLY A 173 22.07 11.96 -3.45
N ALA A 174 21.62 10.87 -2.84
CA ALA A 174 20.32 10.23 -3.10
C ALA A 174 19.16 11.20 -2.83
N THR A 175 19.20 11.92 -1.69
CA THR A 175 18.21 12.95 -1.34
C THR A 175 18.08 13.99 -2.44
N ARG A 176 19.20 14.56 -2.92
CA ARG A 176 19.19 15.56 -3.99
C ARG A 176 18.62 15.01 -5.28
N VAL A 177 18.99 13.80 -5.67
CA VAL A 177 18.46 13.17 -6.89
C VAL A 177 16.95 12.98 -6.81
N ILE A 178 16.42 12.49 -5.67
CA ILE A 178 14.98 12.28 -5.49
C ILE A 178 14.25 13.64 -5.51
N ILE A 179 14.76 14.66 -4.83
CA ILE A 179 14.16 15.99 -4.80
C ILE A 179 14.12 16.60 -6.21
N GLU A 180 15.19 16.48 -6.99
CA GLU A 180 15.22 17.01 -8.36
C GLU A 180 14.29 16.19 -9.27
N ALA A 181 14.25 14.85 -9.16
CA ALA A 181 13.31 14.03 -9.91
C ALA A 181 11.85 14.42 -9.59
N ALA A 182 11.52 14.65 -8.32
CA ALA A 182 10.18 15.06 -7.91
C ALA A 182 9.74 16.44 -8.49
N LYS A 183 10.66 17.27 -8.95
CA LYS A 183 10.36 18.57 -9.58
C LYS A 183 10.10 18.48 -11.09
N LEU A 184 10.42 17.36 -11.72
CA LEU A 184 10.21 17.15 -13.14
C LEU A 184 8.72 17.27 -13.50
N GLU A 185 8.42 17.76 -14.70
CA GLU A 185 7.07 18.02 -15.17
C GLU A 185 6.21 16.74 -15.19
N GLU A 186 6.82 15.60 -15.50
CA GLU A 186 6.18 14.29 -15.56
C GLU A 186 5.55 13.86 -14.22
N TYR A 187 6.08 14.36 -13.09
CA TYR A 187 5.57 14.04 -11.75
C TYR A 187 4.72 15.16 -11.15
N GLN A 188 4.50 16.27 -11.86
CA GLN A 188 3.61 17.30 -11.34
C GLN A 188 2.15 16.86 -11.49
N PRO A 189 1.28 17.16 -10.51
CA PRO A 189 -0.13 16.85 -10.61
C PRO A 189 -0.79 17.58 -11.76
N THR A 190 -1.59 16.87 -12.50
CA THR A 190 -2.48 17.39 -13.53
C THR A 190 -3.93 17.12 -13.09
N ALA A 191 -4.90 17.85 -13.64
CA ALA A 191 -6.31 17.61 -13.35
C ALA A 191 -6.71 16.13 -13.59
N ALA A 192 -6.13 15.50 -14.63
CA ALA A 192 -6.38 14.08 -14.91
C ALA A 192 -5.77 13.16 -13.84
N SER A 193 -4.52 13.40 -13.42
CA SER A 193 -3.87 12.56 -12.40
C SER A 193 -4.45 12.76 -11.00
N GLU A 194 -4.93 13.96 -10.68
CA GLU A 194 -5.67 14.25 -9.45
C GLU A 194 -7.03 13.55 -9.45
N GLN A 195 -7.74 13.54 -10.59
CA GLN A 195 -8.99 12.79 -10.71
C GLN A 195 -8.77 11.29 -10.46
N VAL A 196 -7.73 10.69 -11.06
CA VAL A 196 -7.39 9.27 -10.84
C VAL A 196 -7.09 9.01 -9.36
N PHE A 197 -6.37 9.92 -8.69
CA PHE A 197 -6.09 9.81 -7.25
C PHE A 197 -7.38 9.89 -6.42
N ASN A 198 -8.23 10.87 -6.69
CA ASN A 198 -9.48 11.08 -5.97
C ASN A 198 -10.44 9.89 -6.14
N ASP A 199 -10.51 9.32 -7.33
CA ASP A 199 -11.32 8.14 -7.62
C ASP A 199 -10.78 6.90 -6.90
N LEU A 200 -9.46 6.70 -6.89
CA LEU A 200 -8.82 5.64 -6.11
C LEU A 200 -9.07 5.82 -4.60
N ALA A 201 -8.92 7.03 -4.08
CA ALA A 201 -9.14 7.36 -2.68
C ALA A 201 -10.60 7.10 -2.27
N LEU A 202 -11.57 7.57 -3.05
CA LEU A 202 -12.99 7.34 -2.80
C LEU A 202 -13.33 5.84 -2.89
N GLY A 203 -12.90 5.17 -3.95
CA GLY A 203 -13.18 3.74 -4.16
C GLY A 203 -12.59 2.87 -3.05
N SER A 204 -11.35 3.12 -2.65
CA SER A 204 -10.71 2.38 -1.55
C SER A 204 -11.36 2.67 -0.19
N ARG A 205 -11.74 3.92 0.09
CA ARG A 205 -12.46 4.31 1.31
C ARG A 205 -13.82 3.59 1.42
N VAL A 206 -14.61 3.60 0.36
CA VAL A 206 -15.90 2.89 0.31
C VAL A 206 -15.67 1.39 0.52
N HIS A 207 -14.73 0.80 -0.21
CA HIS A 207 -14.46 -0.64 -0.12
C HIS A 207 -13.99 -1.03 1.28
N ALA A 208 -13.07 -0.27 1.89
CA ALA A 208 -12.60 -0.52 3.25
C ALA A 208 -13.73 -0.37 4.29
N THR A 209 -14.63 0.59 4.11
CA THR A 209 -15.81 0.78 4.97
C THR A 209 -16.73 -0.44 4.92
N LEU A 210 -17.00 -0.96 3.72
CA LEU A 210 -17.81 -2.17 3.54
C LEU A 210 -17.16 -3.39 4.20
N LEU A 211 -15.86 -3.60 3.99
CA LEU A 211 -15.13 -4.72 4.58
C LEU A 211 -15.00 -4.64 6.10
N ALA A 212 -15.07 -3.45 6.69
CA ALA A 212 -15.04 -3.22 8.12
C ALA A 212 -16.41 -3.41 8.81
N SER A 213 -17.50 -3.48 8.04
CA SER A 213 -18.86 -3.67 8.57
C SER A 213 -19.11 -5.15 8.90
N PRO A 214 -19.56 -5.47 10.12
CA PRO A 214 -19.98 -6.83 10.45
C PRO A 214 -21.13 -7.36 9.58
N ASP A 215 -22.00 -6.45 9.13
CA ASP A 215 -23.23 -6.76 8.42
C ASP A 215 -23.01 -7.12 6.94
N VAL A 216 -21.77 -6.92 6.47
CA VAL A 216 -21.31 -7.21 5.09
C VAL A 216 -20.27 -8.35 5.09
N GLN A 217 -20.04 -9.00 6.24
CA GLN A 217 -19.10 -10.12 6.34
C GLN A 217 -19.55 -11.28 5.47
N GLY A 218 -18.59 -11.93 4.78
CA GLY A 218 -18.87 -13.00 3.83
C GLY A 218 -19.15 -12.55 2.41
N SER A 219 -19.38 -11.27 2.19
CA SER A 219 -19.58 -10.68 0.87
C SER A 219 -18.29 -10.62 0.06
N ALA A 220 -18.40 -10.82 -1.25
CA ALA A 220 -17.29 -10.65 -2.19
C ALA A 220 -17.61 -9.45 -3.10
N LEU A 221 -17.21 -8.26 -2.63
CA LEU A 221 -17.52 -7.00 -3.28
C LEU A 221 -16.31 -6.44 -4.05
N GLU A 222 -16.59 -5.87 -5.20
CA GLU A 222 -15.71 -4.99 -5.96
C GLU A 222 -16.29 -3.58 -5.95
N VAL A 223 -15.42 -2.59 -5.73
CA VAL A 223 -15.80 -1.18 -5.68
C VAL A 223 -14.94 -0.39 -6.66
N ARG A 224 -15.57 0.47 -7.44
CA ARG A 224 -14.93 1.49 -8.28
C ARG A 224 -15.57 2.83 -8.03
N ALA A 225 -14.82 3.90 -8.19
CA ALA A 225 -15.34 5.26 -8.16
C ALA A 225 -14.85 6.03 -9.38
N GLU A 226 -15.68 6.96 -9.88
CA GLU A 226 -15.37 7.87 -10.97
C GLU A 226 -16.16 9.17 -10.76
N GLY A 227 -15.47 10.28 -10.50
CA GLY A 227 -16.09 11.59 -10.31
C GLY A 227 -17.16 11.63 -9.21
N GLY A 228 -16.98 10.90 -8.10
CA GLY A 228 -17.97 10.78 -7.03
C GLY A 228 -19.09 9.75 -7.28
N HIS A 229 -19.14 9.15 -8.46
CA HIS A 229 -20.03 8.03 -8.76
C HIS A 229 -19.37 6.72 -8.35
N VAL A 230 -19.99 5.99 -7.44
CA VAL A 230 -19.50 4.71 -6.93
C VAL A 230 -20.27 3.55 -7.55
N TYR A 231 -19.53 2.59 -8.06
CA TYR A 231 -20.04 1.33 -8.61
C TYR A 231 -19.69 0.20 -7.64
N VAL A 232 -20.71 -0.50 -7.15
CA VAL A 232 -20.54 -1.65 -6.24
C VAL A 232 -21.09 -2.89 -6.92
N LYS A 233 -20.25 -3.90 -7.06
CA LYS A 233 -20.61 -5.16 -7.71
C LYS A 233 -20.20 -6.34 -6.87
N GLY A 234 -21.00 -7.39 -6.88
CA GLY A 234 -20.58 -8.68 -6.30
C GLY A 234 -21.65 -9.40 -5.49
N ARG A 235 -21.17 -10.42 -4.79
CA ARG A 235 -22.01 -11.29 -3.96
C ARG A 235 -22.19 -10.69 -2.57
N ILE A 236 -23.46 -10.72 -2.09
CA ILE A 236 -23.85 -10.35 -0.74
C ILE A 236 -24.67 -11.46 -0.10
N ASP A 237 -24.83 -11.40 1.22
CA ASP A 237 -25.79 -12.23 1.94
C ASP A 237 -27.22 -11.75 1.66
N GLN A 238 -28.17 -12.69 1.75
CA GLN A 238 -29.57 -12.37 1.46
C GLN A 238 -30.11 -11.33 2.45
N GLY A 239 -30.66 -10.24 1.92
CA GLY A 239 -31.23 -9.13 2.70
C GLY A 239 -30.26 -8.04 3.09
N SER A 240 -28.96 -8.13 2.74
CA SER A 240 -27.95 -7.11 3.08
C SER A 240 -27.83 -5.99 2.04
N GLU A 241 -28.62 -5.98 0.97
CA GLU A 241 -28.50 -5.00 -0.12
C GLU A 241 -28.73 -3.55 0.36
N ASP A 242 -29.81 -3.31 1.09
CA ASP A 242 -30.13 -1.96 1.59
C ASP A 242 -29.06 -1.44 2.54
N GLU A 243 -28.45 -2.33 3.33
CA GLU A 243 -27.39 -1.98 4.27
C GLU A 243 -26.10 -1.62 3.54
N VAL A 244 -25.69 -2.43 2.54
CA VAL A 244 -24.55 -2.12 1.66
C VAL A 244 -24.74 -0.75 1.01
N LEU A 245 -25.91 -0.49 0.44
CA LEU A 245 -26.20 0.78 -0.23
C LEU A 245 -26.21 1.96 0.75
N ASN A 246 -26.72 1.78 1.95
CA ASN A 246 -26.71 2.81 2.99
C ASN A 246 -25.28 3.12 3.46
N LEU A 247 -24.45 2.09 3.69
CA LEU A 247 -23.04 2.27 4.06
C LEU A 247 -22.31 3.06 2.97
N VAL A 248 -22.49 2.71 1.70
CA VAL A 248 -21.84 3.40 0.57
C VAL A 248 -22.28 4.87 0.48
N LYS A 249 -23.59 5.14 0.53
CA LYS A 249 -24.13 6.52 0.43
C LYS A 249 -23.64 7.44 1.55
N ASN A 250 -23.31 6.89 2.72
CA ASN A 250 -22.85 7.67 3.86
C ASN A 250 -21.33 7.95 3.84
N VAL A 251 -20.57 7.39 2.88
CA VAL A 251 -19.14 7.69 2.76
C VAL A 251 -18.95 9.09 2.17
N PRO A 252 -18.19 9.98 2.81
CA PRO A 252 -17.91 11.31 2.32
C PRO A 252 -17.30 11.29 0.90
N GLY A 253 -17.86 12.10 0.00
CA GLY A 253 -17.45 12.18 -1.41
C GLY A 253 -18.29 11.34 -2.37
N VAL A 254 -19.17 10.49 -1.87
CA VAL A 254 -20.12 9.74 -2.70
C VAL A 254 -21.28 10.65 -3.14
N ILE A 255 -21.43 10.84 -4.44
CA ILE A 255 -22.50 11.64 -5.06
C ILE A 255 -23.61 10.71 -5.59
N LYS A 256 -23.23 9.60 -6.20
CA LYS A 256 -24.14 8.64 -6.80
C LYS A 256 -23.64 7.21 -6.59
N VAL A 257 -24.57 6.27 -6.46
CA VAL A 257 -24.27 4.84 -6.33
C VAL A 257 -25.02 4.07 -7.42
N THR A 258 -24.31 3.15 -8.05
CA THR A 258 -24.87 2.10 -8.92
C THR A 258 -24.44 0.75 -8.37
N SER A 259 -25.37 -0.17 -8.20
CA SER A 259 -25.11 -1.52 -7.69
C SER A 259 -25.46 -2.59 -8.70
N ASP A 260 -24.64 -3.63 -8.73
CA ASP A 260 -24.88 -4.90 -9.43
C ASP A 260 -24.63 -6.02 -8.39
N LEU A 261 -25.54 -6.12 -7.43
CA LEU A 261 -25.44 -7.02 -6.29
C LEU A 261 -26.33 -8.24 -6.51
N TYR A 262 -25.82 -9.41 -6.13
CA TYR A 262 -26.59 -10.64 -6.20
C TYR A 262 -26.42 -11.44 -4.91
N SER A 263 -27.51 -12.06 -4.44
CA SER A 263 -27.49 -12.95 -3.28
C SER A 263 -27.50 -14.41 -3.71
N VAL A 264 -26.72 -15.24 -3.00
CA VAL A 264 -26.76 -16.69 -3.16
C VAL A 264 -27.49 -17.27 -1.96
N PRO A 265 -28.53 -18.09 -2.15
CA PRO A 265 -29.22 -18.74 -1.06
C PRO A 265 -28.26 -19.59 -0.22
N PRO A 266 -28.44 -19.68 1.11
CA PRO A 266 -27.57 -20.45 2.00
C PRO A 266 -27.43 -21.94 1.61
N ASP A 267 -28.44 -22.49 0.97
CA ASP A 267 -28.52 -23.93 0.62
C ASP A 267 -27.75 -24.30 -0.67
N ALA A 268 -27.19 -23.33 -1.39
CA ALA A 268 -26.44 -23.58 -2.64
C ALA A 268 -25.04 -24.22 -2.40
N PHE A 269 -24.61 -24.34 -1.13
CA PHE A 269 -23.32 -24.92 -0.77
C PHE A 269 -23.38 -26.41 -0.39
N PHE A 270 -24.56 -27.00 -0.29
CA PHE A 270 -24.75 -28.42 -0.02
C PHE A 270 -25.41 -29.09 -1.25
N GLY A 271 -24.64 -29.23 -2.33
CA GLY A 271 -24.96 -30.18 -3.38
C GLY A 271 -24.58 -31.59 -2.93
N PRO A 272 -25.28 -32.63 -3.43
CA PRO A 272 -25.19 -34.00 -2.96
C PRO A 272 -23.82 -34.63 -3.16
#